data_07228ce102294541bdcb83e8fbf489a2
#
_entry.id   07228ce102294541bdcb83e8fbf489a2
#
_cell.length_a   1.000
_cell.length_b   1.000
_cell.length_c   1.000
_cell.angle_alpha   90.00
_cell.angle_beta   90.00
_cell.angle_gamma   90.00
#
_symmetry.space_group_name_H-M   'P 1'
#
loop_
_entity.id
_entity.type
_entity.pdbx_description
1 polymer ?
#
loop_
_entity_poly.entity_id
_entity_poly.type
_entity_poly.pdbx_seq_one_letter_code
_entity_poly.pdbx_strand_id
1 'polypeptide(L)'
;MNTLLGYSQVWTRLSDTGGTLASDIMLGYRYYVASKAGSWGKDTAEDFLWPLAETEKFTLWENASVGNRAFFITKADYEAYAATEAYTENVFENQNRLSELLFHTTPIDWEKETYVDDETGAELSYRFHADGKQILYLYGKDLQQAEITVNGKRLYVPDYNDLYNESYPATGNGGILSIGCFADEDITVDIRQSVGNSGAERAVFFGLLDPQELLEAVDTAGRSVTY
;
A
#
# COMPACT_ATOMS: atom_id res chain seq x y z
N MET A 1 -11.53 2.09 -10.39
CA MET A 1 -10.12 2.52 -10.37
C MET A 1 -9.48 2.32 -9.00
N ASN A 2 -10.01 2.90 -7.93
CA ASN A 2 -9.37 2.82 -6.60
C ASN A 2 -9.10 1.39 -6.12
N THR A 3 -10.03 0.46 -6.28
CA THR A 3 -9.86 -0.96 -5.89
C THR A 3 -8.74 -1.65 -6.65
N LEU A 4 -8.50 -1.26 -7.90
CA LEU A 4 -7.44 -1.85 -8.75
C LEU A 4 -6.04 -1.41 -8.30
N LEU A 5 -5.95 -0.28 -7.61
CA LEU A 5 -4.72 0.25 -7.02
C LEU A 5 -4.57 -0.15 -5.54
N GLY A 6 -5.47 -0.97 -5.02
CA GLY A 6 -5.37 -1.52 -3.67
C GLY A 6 -6.07 -0.73 -2.57
N TYR A 7 -6.79 0.33 -2.91
CA TYR A 7 -7.57 1.05 -1.91
C TYR A 7 -8.81 0.27 -1.50
N SER A 8 -9.10 0.25 -0.21
CA SER A 8 -10.31 -0.35 0.30
C SER A 8 -11.53 0.49 -0.07
N GLN A 9 -12.62 -0.18 -0.44
CA GLN A 9 -13.91 0.50 -0.62
C GLN A 9 -14.70 0.43 0.68
N VAL A 10 -14.88 1.55 1.33
CA VAL A 10 -15.85 1.70 2.41
C VAL A 10 -17.06 2.50 1.88
N TRP A 11 -18.24 1.96 2.06
CA TRP A 11 -19.50 2.38 1.41
C TRP A 11 -19.87 3.86 1.56
N THR A 12 -19.34 4.57 2.53
CA THR A 12 -19.76 5.96 2.82
C THR A 12 -18.64 6.88 3.26
N ARG A 13 -17.38 6.44 3.32
CA ARG A 13 -16.28 7.28 3.80
C ARG A 13 -15.03 7.02 2.97
N LEU A 14 -14.41 8.09 2.60
CA LEU A 14 -13.03 8.11 2.15
C LEU A 14 -12.17 7.78 3.39
N SER A 15 -12.02 6.52 3.71
CA SER A 15 -10.97 6.11 4.64
C SER A 15 -9.76 5.77 3.81
N ASP A 16 -8.70 6.50 4.03
CA ASP A 16 -7.40 6.22 3.50
C ASP A 16 -6.85 4.97 4.19
N THR A 17 -7.24 3.83 3.67
CA THR A 17 -6.72 2.57 4.12
C THR A 17 -6.27 1.82 2.90
N GLY A 18 -4.99 1.86 2.67
CA GLY A 18 -4.37 0.94 1.77
C GLY A 18 -3.86 1.46 0.45
N GLY A 19 -3.43 2.69 0.38
CA GLY A 19 -2.58 3.16 -0.70
C GLY A 19 -1.11 2.82 -0.48
N THR A 20 -0.31 2.96 -1.53
CA THR A 20 1.14 3.05 -1.45
C THR A 20 1.56 4.49 -1.72
N LEU A 21 2.79 4.87 -1.39
CA LEU A 21 3.34 6.17 -1.76
C LEU A 21 3.21 6.43 -3.27
N ALA A 22 3.40 5.40 -4.10
CA ALA A 22 3.25 5.50 -5.56
C ALA A 22 1.81 5.83 -5.96
N SER A 23 0.81 5.09 -5.46
CA SER A 23 -0.59 5.34 -5.78
C SER A 23 -1.07 6.69 -5.25
N ASP A 24 -0.59 7.11 -4.09
CA ASP A 24 -0.93 8.41 -3.50
C ASP A 24 -0.42 9.57 -4.36
N ILE A 25 0.80 9.47 -4.88
CA ILE A 25 1.34 10.46 -5.82
C ILE A 25 0.53 10.46 -7.13
N MET A 26 0.23 9.29 -7.69
CA MET A 26 -0.55 9.17 -8.93
C MET A 26 -1.96 9.73 -8.82
N LEU A 27 -2.60 9.59 -7.65
CA LEU A 27 -3.95 10.08 -7.37
C LEU A 27 -3.99 11.51 -6.83
N GLY A 28 -2.83 12.09 -6.55
CA GLY A 28 -2.72 13.46 -6.06
C GLY A 28 -3.09 13.65 -4.59
N TYR A 29 -2.94 12.61 -3.77
CA TYR A 29 -3.17 12.72 -2.33
C TYR A 29 -2.01 13.47 -1.67
N ARG A 30 -2.26 14.74 -1.37
CA ARG A 30 -1.27 15.66 -0.82
C ARG A 30 -1.27 15.70 0.69
N TYR A 31 -2.41 15.56 1.33
CA TYR A 31 -2.58 15.75 2.77
C TYR A 31 -3.14 14.49 3.43
N TYR A 32 -2.57 14.15 4.58
CA TYR A 32 -2.98 13.02 5.39
C TYR A 32 -3.26 13.47 6.81
N VAL A 33 -4.32 12.95 7.40
CA VAL A 33 -4.63 13.13 8.82
C VAL A 33 -4.43 11.81 9.52
N ALA A 34 -3.35 11.69 10.27
CA ALA A 34 -3.02 10.48 11.04
C ALA A 34 -3.48 10.61 12.50
N SER A 35 -4.12 9.57 13.01
CA SER A 35 -4.48 9.49 14.42
C SER A 35 -3.27 9.08 15.27
N LYS A 36 -3.04 9.76 16.37
CA LYS A 36 -1.98 9.39 17.35
C LYS A 36 -2.34 8.16 18.19
N ALA A 37 -3.59 7.75 18.20
CA ALA A 37 -4.04 6.59 18.97
C ALA A 37 -3.73 5.24 18.30
N GLY A 38 -3.39 5.25 17.00
CA GLY A 38 -3.02 4.05 16.26
C GLY A 38 -1.66 4.22 15.60
N SER A 39 -0.85 3.19 15.62
CA SER A 39 0.49 3.19 14.99
C SER A 39 0.43 2.95 13.47
N TRP A 40 -0.74 3.02 12.87
CA TRP A 40 -0.91 2.70 11.47
C TRP A 40 -0.22 3.73 10.56
N GLY A 41 0.75 3.26 9.78
CA GLY A 41 1.49 4.09 8.82
C GLY A 41 2.39 5.16 9.41
N LYS A 42 2.52 5.24 10.75
CA LYS A 42 3.30 6.28 11.42
C LYS A 42 4.76 6.29 11.00
N ASP A 43 5.38 5.11 11.00
CA ASP A 43 6.80 4.98 10.69
C ASP A 43 7.10 5.26 9.20
N THR A 44 6.12 5.00 8.34
CA THR A 44 6.24 5.28 6.90
C THR A 44 5.98 6.76 6.60
N ALA A 45 5.04 7.38 7.31
CA ALA A 45 4.70 8.78 7.12
C ALA A 45 5.84 9.72 7.53
N GLU A 46 6.52 9.46 8.65
CA GLU A 46 7.59 10.31 9.16
C GLU A 46 8.81 10.40 8.23
N ASP A 47 8.97 9.42 7.33
CA ASP A 47 10.12 9.38 6.42
C ASP A 47 9.91 10.18 5.12
N PHE A 48 8.66 10.32 4.64
CA PHE A 48 8.36 10.88 3.32
C PHE A 48 7.32 12.01 3.36
N LEU A 49 6.73 12.24 4.52
CA LEU A 49 5.73 13.27 4.73
C LEU A 49 6.26 14.34 5.71
N TRP A 50 5.81 15.57 5.52
CA TRP A 50 6.15 16.69 6.39
C TRP A 50 5.00 17.01 7.34
N PRO A 51 5.24 17.09 8.66
CA PRO A 51 4.19 17.49 9.59
C PRO A 51 3.89 18.98 9.43
N LEU A 52 2.64 19.29 9.08
CA LEU A 52 2.16 20.67 8.95
C LEU A 52 1.53 21.21 10.22
N ALA A 53 0.77 20.36 10.89
CA ALA A 53 0.06 20.72 12.11
C ALA A 53 -0.14 19.51 13.00
N GLU A 54 -0.17 19.76 14.29
CA GLU A 54 -0.31 18.73 15.30
C GLU A 54 -1.35 19.14 16.35
N THR A 55 -2.20 18.20 16.73
CA THR A 55 -3.12 18.32 17.86
C THR A 55 -2.82 17.22 18.88
N GLU A 56 -3.54 17.21 19.99
CA GLU A 56 -3.44 16.12 20.98
C GLU A 56 -3.76 14.74 20.36
N LYS A 57 -4.66 14.68 19.37
CA LYS A 57 -5.19 13.43 18.82
C LYS A 57 -4.74 13.12 17.40
N PHE A 58 -4.36 14.11 16.63
CA PHE A 58 -4.08 13.98 15.21
C PHE A 58 -2.84 14.76 14.79
N THR A 59 -2.17 14.26 13.77
CA THR A 59 -1.14 14.98 13.02
C THR A 59 -1.59 15.14 11.58
N LEU A 60 -1.50 16.35 11.03
CA LEU A 60 -1.68 16.64 9.61
C LEU A 60 -0.31 16.58 8.94
N TRP A 61 -0.19 15.73 7.94
CA TRP A 61 1.00 15.55 7.14
C TRP A 61 0.81 16.05 5.71
N GLU A 62 1.89 16.49 5.09
CA GLU A 62 1.93 16.86 3.68
C GLU A 62 2.90 15.96 2.91
N ASN A 63 2.43 15.40 1.80
CA ASN A 63 3.29 14.79 0.78
C ASN A 63 3.76 15.89 -0.18
N ALA A 64 4.99 16.37 0.02
CA ALA A 64 5.57 17.44 -0.80
C ALA A 64 5.82 17.00 -2.26
N SER A 65 5.86 15.69 -2.52
CA SER A 65 6.02 15.15 -3.89
C SER A 65 4.75 15.31 -4.73
N VAL A 66 3.60 15.50 -4.06
CA VAL A 66 2.33 15.85 -4.71
C VAL A 66 2.23 17.37 -4.81
N GLY A 67 2.72 17.91 -5.91
CA GLY A 67 2.66 19.35 -6.18
C GLY A 67 1.68 19.70 -7.30
N ASN A 68 1.68 20.97 -7.72
CA ASN A 68 1.01 21.43 -8.94
C ASN A 68 1.82 20.95 -10.16
N ARG A 69 1.88 19.64 -10.37
CA ARG A 69 2.60 19.01 -11.49
C ARG A 69 1.62 18.47 -12.50
N ALA A 70 1.93 18.63 -13.76
CA ALA A 70 1.25 17.97 -14.85
C ALA A 70 2.20 16.93 -15.44
N PHE A 71 1.69 15.74 -15.69
CA PHE A 71 2.40 14.68 -16.39
C PHE A 71 1.89 14.63 -17.83
N PHE A 72 2.81 14.58 -18.77
CA PHE A 72 2.50 14.50 -20.18
C PHE A 72 2.81 13.09 -20.67
N ILE A 73 1.79 12.41 -21.15
CA ILE A 73 1.94 11.11 -21.81
C ILE A 73 1.84 11.30 -23.32
N THR A 74 2.66 10.55 -24.06
CA THR A 74 2.52 10.55 -25.52
C THR A 74 1.30 9.73 -25.93
N LYS A 75 0.78 10.00 -27.13
CA LYS A 75 -0.29 9.18 -27.69
C LYS A 75 0.12 7.71 -27.83
N ALA A 76 1.38 7.46 -28.19
CA ALA A 76 1.91 6.11 -28.33
C ALA A 76 1.95 5.36 -27.01
N ASP A 77 2.39 6.02 -25.92
CA ASP A 77 2.43 5.42 -24.58
C ASP A 77 1.02 5.11 -24.09
N TYR A 78 0.08 6.03 -24.32
CA TYR A 78 -1.33 5.79 -23.98
C TYR A 78 -1.93 4.62 -24.78
N GLU A 79 -1.66 4.54 -26.09
CA GLU A 79 -2.14 3.43 -26.93
C GLU A 79 -1.53 2.09 -26.51
N ALA A 80 -0.24 2.07 -26.16
CA ALA A 80 0.42 0.88 -25.62
C ALA A 80 -0.19 0.45 -24.30
N TYR A 81 -0.41 1.37 -23.36
CA TYR A 81 -1.08 1.11 -22.08
C TYR A 81 -2.51 0.61 -22.28
N ALA A 82 -3.28 1.25 -23.17
CA ALA A 82 -4.67 0.86 -23.43
C ALA A 82 -4.82 -0.49 -24.15
N ALA A 83 -3.77 -0.93 -24.88
CA ALA A 83 -3.72 -2.22 -25.55
C ALA A 83 -3.32 -3.37 -24.60
N THR A 84 -2.82 -3.07 -23.41
CA THR A 84 -2.50 -4.10 -22.43
C THR A 84 -3.77 -4.72 -21.86
N GLU A 85 -3.70 -6.01 -21.52
CA GLU A 85 -4.83 -6.75 -20.95
C GLU A 85 -5.36 -6.06 -19.67
N ALA A 86 -6.59 -6.43 -19.31
CA ALA A 86 -7.25 -5.92 -18.12
C ALA A 86 -6.35 -6.03 -16.87
N TYR A 87 -6.60 -5.16 -15.89
CA TYR A 87 -5.92 -5.18 -14.60
C TYR A 87 -5.97 -6.56 -13.96
N THR A 88 -4.86 -6.93 -13.31
CA THR A 88 -4.71 -8.21 -12.61
C THR A 88 -5.24 -8.12 -11.18
N GLU A 89 -5.30 -9.26 -10.49
CA GLU A 89 -5.58 -9.30 -9.05
C GLU A 89 -4.43 -8.70 -8.21
N ASN A 90 -3.23 -8.57 -8.79
CA ASN A 90 -2.07 -8.00 -8.16
C ASN A 90 -2.09 -6.46 -8.24
N VAL A 91 -2.37 -5.83 -7.13
CA VAL A 91 -2.47 -4.37 -7.04
C VAL A 91 -1.13 -3.66 -7.29
N PHE A 92 0.00 -4.29 -6.96
CA PHE A 92 1.33 -3.72 -7.18
C PHE A 92 1.71 -3.73 -8.66
N GLU A 93 1.38 -4.80 -9.38
CA GLU A 93 1.52 -4.85 -10.83
C GLU A 93 0.68 -3.77 -11.52
N ASN A 94 -0.57 -3.58 -11.06
CA ASN A 94 -1.43 -2.54 -11.59
C ASN A 94 -0.86 -1.13 -11.32
N GLN A 95 -0.26 -0.90 -10.15
CA GLN A 95 0.40 0.35 -9.82
C GLN A 95 1.65 0.58 -10.68
N ASN A 96 2.49 -0.44 -10.84
CA ASN A 96 3.66 -0.37 -11.71
C ASN A 96 3.31 -0.02 -13.15
N ARG A 97 2.25 -0.64 -13.70
CA ARG A 97 1.76 -0.32 -15.05
C ARG A 97 1.34 1.15 -15.20
N LEU A 98 0.72 1.72 -14.17
CA LEU A 98 0.35 3.13 -14.19
C LEU A 98 1.56 4.04 -13.94
N SER A 99 2.50 3.63 -13.08
CA SER A 99 3.77 4.33 -12.88
C SER A 99 4.61 4.37 -14.16
N GLU A 100 4.68 3.27 -14.89
CA GLU A 100 5.38 3.20 -16.16
C GLU A 100 4.80 4.18 -17.18
N LEU A 101 3.46 4.27 -17.26
CA LEU A 101 2.79 5.24 -18.13
C LEU A 101 3.10 6.69 -17.76
N LEU A 102 3.12 7.02 -16.46
CA LEU A 102 3.22 8.40 -15.97
C LEU A 102 4.65 8.85 -15.73
N PHE A 103 5.52 7.97 -15.28
CA PHE A 103 6.84 8.28 -14.73
C PHE A 103 7.97 7.50 -15.38
N HIS A 104 7.65 6.56 -16.30
CA HIS A 104 8.62 5.66 -16.97
C HIS A 104 9.44 4.82 -15.97
N THR A 105 8.81 4.36 -14.90
CA THR A 105 9.42 3.47 -13.90
C THR A 105 8.42 2.48 -13.32
N THR A 106 8.94 1.37 -12.80
CA THR A 106 8.18 0.33 -12.08
C THR A 106 8.72 0.19 -10.66
N PRO A 107 8.43 1.15 -9.76
CA PRO A 107 9.14 1.34 -8.50
C PRO A 107 8.82 0.29 -7.42
N ILE A 108 7.92 -0.65 -7.69
CA ILE A 108 7.52 -1.68 -6.73
C ILE A 108 7.97 -3.04 -7.20
N ASP A 109 9.00 -3.59 -6.57
CA ASP A 109 9.30 -5.02 -6.68
C ASP A 109 8.26 -5.81 -5.90
N TRP A 110 7.71 -6.89 -6.51
CA TRP A 110 6.67 -7.66 -5.85
C TRP A 110 6.84 -9.16 -6.01
N GLU A 111 6.41 -9.87 -4.97
CA GLU A 111 6.36 -11.31 -4.94
C GLU A 111 4.98 -11.79 -4.50
N LYS A 112 4.59 -12.97 -4.99
CA LYS A 112 3.34 -13.64 -4.63
C LYS A 112 3.66 -14.90 -3.86
N GLU A 113 3.09 -14.99 -2.65
CA GLU A 113 3.09 -16.20 -1.86
C GLU A 113 1.68 -16.77 -1.77
N THR A 114 1.58 -18.07 -1.62
CA THR A 114 0.30 -18.76 -1.43
C THR A 114 0.33 -19.64 -0.19
N TYR A 115 -0.80 -19.70 0.49
CA TYR A 115 -0.99 -20.60 1.62
C TYR A 115 -2.38 -21.24 1.55
N VAL A 116 -2.52 -22.39 2.19
CA VAL A 116 -3.80 -23.10 2.27
C VAL A 116 -4.40 -22.85 3.66
N ASP A 117 -5.62 -22.39 3.68
CA ASP A 117 -6.40 -22.19 4.89
C ASP A 117 -7.03 -23.54 5.29
N ASP A 118 -6.45 -24.21 6.26
CA ASP A 118 -6.92 -25.51 6.76
C ASP A 118 -7.50 -25.42 8.19
N GLU A 119 -7.92 -26.57 8.74
CA GLU A 119 -8.54 -26.63 10.07
C GLU A 119 -7.59 -26.24 11.22
N THR A 120 -6.29 -26.20 10.97
CA THR A 120 -5.25 -25.88 11.98
C THR A 120 -4.88 -24.39 11.96
N GLY A 121 -5.38 -23.64 11.00
CA GLY A 121 -4.98 -22.28 10.67
C GLY A 121 -3.89 -22.26 9.60
N ALA A 122 -3.69 -21.12 9.00
CA ALA A 122 -2.65 -20.91 8.01
C ALA A 122 -1.48 -20.15 8.61
N GLU A 123 -0.27 -20.60 8.33
CA GLU A 123 0.97 -19.90 8.67
C GLU A 123 1.78 -19.66 7.40
N LEU A 124 2.23 -18.43 7.22
CA LEU A 124 3.15 -18.03 6.18
C LEU A 124 4.29 -17.25 6.81
N SER A 125 5.53 -17.61 6.47
CA SER A 125 6.72 -16.84 6.86
C SER A 125 7.46 -16.42 5.60
N TYR A 126 7.59 -15.12 5.40
CA TYR A 126 8.27 -14.52 4.28
C TYR A 126 9.50 -13.75 4.75
N ARG A 127 10.62 -13.93 4.05
CA ARG A 127 11.90 -13.29 4.38
C ARG A 127 12.48 -12.63 3.17
N PHE A 128 12.98 -11.43 3.37
CA PHE A 128 13.67 -10.67 2.34
C PHE A 128 14.72 -9.76 2.96
N HIS A 129 15.61 -9.24 2.13
CA HIS A 129 16.58 -8.21 2.49
C HIS A 129 16.17 -6.90 1.84
N ALA A 130 16.09 -5.82 2.61
CA ALA A 130 15.90 -4.47 2.05
C ALA A 130 17.26 -3.94 1.62
N ASP A 131 17.43 -3.71 0.32
CA ASP A 131 18.62 -3.06 -0.26
C ASP A 131 18.40 -1.54 -0.28
N GLY A 132 19.12 -0.82 0.61
CA GLY A 132 18.86 0.60 0.81
C GLY A 132 17.53 0.85 1.53
N LYS A 133 17.00 2.04 1.41
CA LYS A 133 15.74 2.43 2.07
C LYS A 133 14.54 2.02 1.23
N GLN A 134 13.76 1.07 1.71
CA GLN A 134 12.59 0.53 1.02
C GLN A 134 11.37 0.48 1.93
N ILE A 135 10.19 0.67 1.35
CA ILE A 135 8.90 0.53 2.04
C ILE A 135 8.29 -0.80 1.67
N LEU A 136 7.99 -1.62 2.69
CA LEU A 136 7.28 -2.87 2.50
C LEU A 136 5.78 -2.67 2.62
N TYR A 137 5.07 -3.18 1.64
CA TYR A 137 3.62 -3.28 1.61
C TYR A 137 3.17 -4.73 1.50
N LEU A 138 1.98 -4.98 2.02
CA LEU A 138 1.34 -6.29 2.00
C LEU A 138 -0.08 -6.14 1.47
N TYR A 139 -0.47 -7.03 0.55
CA TYR A 139 -1.84 -7.09 0.02
C TYR A 139 -2.34 -8.53 -0.05
N GLY A 140 -3.55 -8.76 0.43
CA GLY A 140 -4.20 -10.05 0.34
C GLY A 140 -5.64 -9.98 0.85
N LYS A 141 -6.44 -10.96 0.48
CA LYS A 141 -7.81 -11.08 0.97
C LYS A 141 -7.78 -11.52 2.43
N ASP A 142 -8.63 -10.92 3.25
CA ASP A 142 -8.84 -11.30 4.66
C ASP A 142 -7.63 -11.11 5.60
N LEU A 143 -6.60 -10.37 5.19
CA LEU A 143 -5.45 -10.05 6.06
C LEU A 143 -5.83 -9.29 7.33
N GLN A 144 -6.97 -8.62 7.34
CA GLN A 144 -7.50 -7.90 8.52
C GLN A 144 -7.80 -8.84 9.69
N GLN A 145 -8.01 -10.14 9.42
CA GLN A 145 -8.25 -11.16 10.44
C GLN A 145 -6.98 -11.94 10.82
N ALA A 146 -5.86 -11.61 10.18
CA ALA A 146 -4.60 -12.27 10.40
C ALA A 146 -3.81 -11.60 11.54
N GLU A 147 -3.10 -12.39 12.31
CA GLU A 147 -2.03 -11.90 13.16
C GLU A 147 -0.77 -11.77 12.30
N ILE A 148 -0.24 -10.54 12.20
CA ILE A 148 0.96 -10.25 11.42
C ILE A 148 2.05 -9.81 12.40
N THR A 149 3.22 -10.43 12.30
CA THR A 149 4.41 -9.99 13.02
C THR A 149 5.52 -9.64 12.03
N VAL A 150 6.27 -8.60 12.36
CA VAL A 150 7.42 -8.15 11.57
C VAL A 150 8.63 -8.15 12.50
N ASN A 151 9.65 -8.94 12.16
CA ASN A 151 10.83 -9.18 13.01
C ASN A 151 10.43 -9.54 14.45
N GLY A 152 9.40 -10.39 14.59
CA GLY A 152 8.86 -10.84 15.87
C GLY A 152 8.02 -9.82 16.64
N LYS A 153 7.80 -8.60 16.11
CA LYS A 153 6.91 -7.60 16.70
C LYS A 153 5.54 -7.65 16.02
N ARG A 154 4.49 -7.70 16.81
CA ARG A 154 3.13 -7.70 16.29
C ARG A 154 2.80 -6.38 15.60
N LEU A 155 2.35 -6.47 14.35
CA LEU A 155 1.78 -5.34 13.62
C LEU A 155 0.31 -5.20 14.03
N TYR A 156 -0.07 -4.00 14.42
CA TYR A 156 -1.49 -3.71 14.62
C TYR A 156 -2.16 -3.49 13.27
N VAL A 157 -3.05 -4.39 12.90
CA VAL A 157 -3.92 -4.23 11.72
C VAL A 157 -5.24 -3.66 12.26
N PRO A 158 -5.64 -2.46 11.85
CA PRO A 158 -6.89 -1.89 12.30
C PRO A 158 -8.05 -2.79 11.88
N ASP A 159 -8.80 -3.32 12.86
CA ASP A 159 -10.07 -3.96 12.55
C ASP A 159 -11.12 -2.84 12.36
N TYR A 160 -11.69 -2.78 11.18
CA TYR A 160 -12.77 -1.85 10.89
C TYR A 160 -14.00 -2.07 11.76
N ASN A 161 -14.18 -3.27 12.30
CA ASN A 161 -15.28 -3.58 13.20
C ASN A 161 -15.15 -2.85 14.55
N ASP A 162 -13.95 -2.59 15.02
CA ASP A 162 -13.72 -1.83 16.26
C ASP A 162 -14.17 -0.36 16.17
N LEU A 163 -14.22 0.18 14.96
CA LEU A 163 -14.63 1.57 14.72
C LEU A 163 -16.13 1.73 14.47
N TYR A 164 -16.86 0.68 14.13
CA TYR A 164 -18.23 0.81 13.59
C TYR A 164 -19.24 -0.23 14.05
N ASN A 165 -19.16 -0.73 15.26
CA ASN A 165 -20.23 -1.55 15.80
C ASN A 165 -20.58 -2.81 14.95
N GLU A 166 -20.73 -3.93 15.57
CA GLU A 166 -20.84 -5.32 15.08
C GLU A 166 -21.81 -5.62 13.92
N SER A 167 -22.45 -4.64 13.33
CA SER A 167 -23.53 -4.83 12.34
C SER A 167 -23.12 -4.73 10.87
N TYR A 168 -21.87 -4.38 10.54
CA TYR A 168 -21.40 -4.41 9.17
C TYR A 168 -20.30 -5.46 9.03
N PRO A 169 -20.59 -6.60 8.38
CA PRO A 169 -19.54 -7.53 8.04
C PRO A 169 -18.49 -6.77 7.22
N ALA A 170 -17.25 -6.83 7.66
CA ALA A 170 -16.13 -6.36 6.88
C ALA A 170 -16.22 -7.08 5.52
N THR A 171 -16.78 -6.40 4.54
CA THR A 171 -16.85 -6.93 3.19
C THR A 171 -15.43 -6.95 2.68
N GLY A 172 -14.83 -8.10 2.67
CA GLY A 172 -13.54 -8.60 2.30
C GLY A 172 -12.68 -7.94 1.22
N ASN A 173 -12.65 -6.65 1.16
CA ASN A 173 -11.75 -5.88 0.31
C ASN A 173 -10.74 -5.17 1.22
N GLY A 174 -9.82 -5.96 1.78
CA GLY A 174 -8.66 -5.42 2.46
C GLY A 174 -7.88 -4.49 1.55
N GLY A 175 -7.53 -3.32 2.07
CA GLY A 175 -6.59 -2.44 1.40
C GLY A 175 -5.16 -2.98 1.51
N ILE A 176 -4.21 -2.29 0.90
CA ILE A 176 -2.79 -2.52 1.10
C ILE A 176 -2.44 -2.14 2.55
N LEU A 177 -1.67 -2.98 3.21
CA LEU A 177 -1.10 -2.68 4.52
C LEU A 177 0.33 -2.15 4.34
N SER A 178 0.62 -0.99 4.92
CA SER A 178 2.00 -0.54 5.06
C SER A 178 2.62 -1.24 6.27
N ILE A 179 3.68 -1.99 6.02
CA ILE A 179 4.37 -2.80 7.04
C ILE A 179 5.45 -1.97 7.75
N GLY A 180 6.16 -1.15 7.01
CA GLY A 180 7.21 -0.29 7.53
C GLY A 180 8.20 0.16 6.47
N CYS A 181 9.11 1.04 6.89
CA CYS A 181 10.26 1.45 6.09
C CYS A 181 11.52 0.82 6.70
N PHE A 182 12.31 0.16 5.88
CA PHE A 182 13.49 -0.60 6.27
C PHE A 182 14.70 -0.11 5.48
N ALA A 183 15.91 -0.30 6.04
CA ALA A 183 17.14 0.12 5.40
C ALA A 183 18.26 -0.87 5.68
N ASP A 184 18.78 -1.50 4.63
CA ASP A 184 19.93 -2.42 4.68
C ASP A 184 19.79 -3.49 5.77
N GLU A 185 18.62 -4.10 5.90
CA GLU A 185 18.33 -5.10 6.94
C GLU A 185 17.51 -6.29 6.44
N ASP A 186 17.66 -7.43 7.14
CA ASP A 186 16.84 -8.60 6.91
C ASP A 186 15.49 -8.47 7.62
N ILE A 187 14.42 -8.71 6.90
CA ILE A 187 13.05 -8.62 7.41
C ILE A 187 12.41 -10.01 7.34
N THR A 188 11.71 -10.36 8.41
CA THR A 188 10.86 -11.54 8.48
C THR A 188 9.42 -11.08 8.76
N VAL A 189 8.50 -11.46 7.89
CA VAL A 189 7.07 -11.24 8.07
C VAL A 189 6.41 -12.59 8.29
N ASP A 190 5.83 -12.78 9.47
CA ASP A 190 5.04 -13.96 9.78
C ASP A 190 3.56 -13.59 9.80
N ILE A 191 2.76 -14.35 9.07
CA ILE A 191 1.31 -14.16 8.96
C ILE A 191 0.65 -15.42 9.51
N ARG A 192 -0.19 -15.26 10.53
CA ARG A 192 -1.01 -16.33 11.10
C ARG A 192 -2.47 -15.95 10.98
N GLN A 193 -3.21 -16.76 10.28
CA GLN A 193 -4.65 -16.55 10.16
C GLN A 193 -5.39 -17.54 11.06
N SER A 194 -6.27 -17.03 11.91
CA SER A 194 -7.15 -17.88 12.69
C SER A 194 -8.18 -18.55 11.79
N VAL A 195 -8.42 -19.80 12.05
CA VAL A 195 -9.23 -20.80 11.38
C VAL A 195 -10.35 -20.27 10.49
N GLY A 196 -10.19 -20.42 9.19
CA GLY A 196 -11.27 -20.39 8.23
C GLY A 196 -11.33 -21.76 7.54
N ASN A 197 -12.34 -22.55 7.78
CA ASN A 197 -12.47 -23.94 7.35
C ASN A 197 -12.70 -24.11 5.83
N SER A 198 -12.07 -23.33 4.98
CA SER A 198 -12.41 -23.37 3.56
C SER A 198 -11.55 -24.31 2.71
N GLY A 199 -10.37 -24.71 3.19
CA GLY A 199 -9.39 -25.43 2.37
C GLY A 199 -8.98 -24.66 1.10
N ALA A 200 -9.28 -23.36 1.04
CA ALA A 200 -9.03 -22.55 -0.13
C ALA A 200 -7.58 -22.07 -0.15
N GLU A 201 -6.98 -22.13 -1.32
CA GLU A 201 -5.71 -21.46 -1.57
C GLU A 201 -5.90 -19.95 -1.56
N ARG A 202 -5.07 -19.24 -0.81
CA ARG A 202 -5.08 -17.78 -0.69
C ARG A 202 -3.75 -17.21 -1.16
N ALA A 203 -3.83 -16.09 -1.85
CA ALA A 203 -2.67 -15.37 -2.31
C ALA A 203 -2.40 -14.16 -1.43
N VAL A 204 -1.13 -13.94 -1.12
CA VAL A 204 -0.60 -12.74 -0.47
C VAL A 204 0.49 -12.17 -1.37
N PHE A 205 0.43 -10.88 -1.60
CA PHE A 205 1.40 -10.16 -2.40
C PHE A 205 2.23 -9.25 -1.47
N PHE A 206 3.53 -9.35 -1.59
CA PHE A 206 4.50 -8.46 -0.94
C PHE A 206 5.00 -7.47 -1.98
N GLY A 207 5.01 -6.19 -1.64
CA GLY A 207 5.49 -5.13 -2.51
C GLY A 207 6.57 -4.33 -1.80
N LEU A 208 7.77 -4.30 -2.34
CA LEU A 208 8.88 -3.47 -1.92
C LEU A 208 8.97 -2.26 -2.83
N LEU A 209 8.75 -1.08 -2.29
CA LEU A 209 8.85 0.17 -3.03
C LEU A 209 10.17 0.86 -2.70
N ASP A 210 10.93 1.19 -3.74
CA ASP A 210 12.04 2.13 -3.63
C ASP A 210 11.51 3.58 -3.72
N PRO A 211 11.46 4.32 -2.60
CA PRO A 211 10.92 5.67 -2.61
C PRO A 211 11.84 6.67 -3.31
N GLN A 212 13.15 6.42 -3.33
CA GLN A 212 14.09 7.33 -3.99
C GLN A 212 13.94 7.22 -5.52
N GLU A 213 13.90 6.01 -6.06
CA GLU A 213 13.66 5.78 -7.49
C GLU A 213 12.34 6.42 -7.95
N LEU A 214 11.26 6.18 -7.18
CA LEU A 214 9.96 6.78 -7.47
C LEU A 214 10.02 8.32 -7.48
N LEU A 215 10.60 8.95 -6.47
CA LEU A 215 10.64 10.40 -6.35
C LEU A 215 11.51 11.04 -7.43
N GLU A 216 12.63 10.45 -7.79
CA GLU A 216 13.48 10.89 -8.91
C GLU A 216 12.75 10.79 -10.25
N ALA A 217 12.01 9.70 -10.49
CA ALA A 217 11.18 9.53 -11.68
C ALA A 217 10.05 10.57 -11.75
N VAL A 218 9.34 10.80 -10.65
CA VAL A 218 8.29 11.82 -10.54
C VAL A 218 8.84 13.23 -10.80
N ASP A 219 10.03 13.56 -10.28
CA ASP A 219 10.68 14.85 -10.52
C ASP A 219 11.11 15.03 -11.98
N THR A 220 11.54 13.94 -12.61
CA THR A 220 11.96 13.94 -14.02
C THR A 220 10.75 14.07 -14.96
N ALA A 221 9.69 13.33 -14.71
CA ALA A 221 8.48 13.33 -15.53
C ALA A 221 7.58 14.54 -15.27
N GLY A 222 7.58 15.04 -14.03
CA GLY A 222 6.73 16.16 -13.61
C GLY A 222 7.27 17.49 -14.15
N ARG A 223 6.38 18.26 -14.81
CA ARG A 223 6.68 19.63 -15.20
C ARG A 223 5.85 20.59 -14.37
N SER A 224 6.49 21.56 -13.76
CA SER A 224 5.78 22.60 -13.04
C SER A 224 4.90 23.40 -14.02
N VAL A 225 3.61 23.46 -13.74
CA VAL A 225 2.69 24.32 -14.47
C VAL A 225 2.64 25.66 -13.74
N THR A 226 3.20 26.67 -14.33
CA THR A 226 3.05 28.06 -13.87
C THR A 226 1.79 28.64 -14.52
N TYR A 227 0.85 29.08 -13.70
CA TYR A 227 -0.35 29.81 -14.16
C TYR A 227 -0.05 31.31 -14.22
#